data_81073a5c4a6f73c4ae0c5e87c04926e5
#
_entry.id   81073a5c4a6f73c4ae0c5e87c04926e5
#
_cell.length_a   1.000
_cell.length_b   1.000
_cell.length_c   1.000
_cell.angle_alpha   90.00
_cell.angle_beta   90.00
_cell.angle_gamma   90.00
#
_symmetry.space_group_name_H-M   'P 1'
#
loop_
_entity.id
_entity.type
_entity.pdbx_description
1 polymer ?
#
loop_
_entity_poly.entity_id
_entity_poly.type
_entity_poly.pdbx_seq_one_letter_code
_entity_poly.pdbx_strand_id
1 'polypeptide(L)'
;MSLTKQAKPLNEKQQRFVLSHIGDTRDAIRNRVMFLLSIDAGLRAKEIASVEWRMVLDAEGNLTDAIRLENKSAKGSSGGVVYMSERLKSALADLLAVSKPISTIVKTKSGKPFSAASMTNWFWLLYRDLGFEGCSSHSGRRTAITKWARTISQHNGSMRDVQALARHSSLQMTQRYVEVSEDAMKRVVG
;
A
#
# COMPACT_ATOMS: atom_id res chain seq x y z
N MET A 1 25.64 15.28 6.60
CA MET A 1 24.38 15.01 5.89
C MET A 1 23.52 14.15 6.80
N SER A 2 22.40 14.68 7.31
CA SER A 2 21.47 13.91 8.12
C SER A 2 20.90 12.80 7.26
N LEU A 3 21.18 11.54 7.61
CA LEU A 3 20.51 10.38 7.07
C LEU A 3 19.03 10.52 7.41
N THR A 4 18.20 10.93 6.46
CA THR A 4 16.76 10.96 6.62
C THR A 4 16.32 9.57 7.06
N LYS A 5 15.90 9.47 8.32
CA LYS A 5 15.54 8.21 8.97
C LYS A 5 14.42 7.56 8.15
N GLN A 6 14.75 6.47 7.46
CA GLN A 6 13.78 5.78 6.60
C GLN A 6 12.64 5.25 7.45
N ALA A 7 11.40 5.32 6.91
CA ALA A 7 10.22 4.77 7.58
C ALA A 7 10.42 3.27 7.87
N LYS A 8 10.10 2.82 9.08
CA LYS A 8 10.19 1.41 9.45
C LYS A 8 9.11 0.59 8.74
N PRO A 9 9.42 -0.59 8.19
CA PRO A 9 8.39 -1.53 7.72
C PRO A 9 7.65 -2.13 8.91
N LEU A 10 6.42 -2.58 8.67
CA LEU A 10 5.59 -3.27 9.67
C LEU A 10 5.78 -4.78 9.57
N ASN A 11 6.07 -5.44 10.69
CA ASN A 11 6.06 -6.90 10.77
C ASN A 11 4.60 -7.43 10.79
N GLU A 12 4.42 -8.73 10.64
CA GLU A 12 3.07 -9.33 10.56
C GLU A 12 2.24 -9.14 11.84
N LYS A 13 2.87 -9.19 13.02
CA LYS A 13 2.18 -8.94 14.30
C LYS A 13 1.65 -7.53 14.35
N GLN A 14 2.46 -6.54 13.94
CA GLN A 14 2.05 -5.14 13.87
C GLN A 14 0.93 -4.93 12.84
N GLN A 15 1.00 -5.59 11.67
CA GLN A 15 -0.07 -5.50 10.66
C GLN A 15 -1.40 -6.03 11.22
N ARG A 16 -1.40 -7.18 11.89
CA ARG A 16 -2.59 -7.74 12.54
C ARG A 16 -3.13 -6.82 13.62
N PHE A 17 -2.26 -6.24 14.42
CA PHE A 17 -2.64 -5.30 15.47
C PHE A 17 -3.29 -4.03 14.91
N VAL A 18 -2.73 -3.46 13.83
CA VAL A 18 -3.33 -2.32 13.12
C VAL A 18 -4.72 -2.67 12.59
N LEU A 19 -4.88 -3.83 11.95
CA LEU A 19 -6.18 -4.26 11.41
C LEU A 19 -7.22 -4.48 12.50
N SER A 20 -6.83 -5.05 13.65
CA SER A 20 -7.71 -5.18 14.82
C SER A 20 -8.15 -3.80 15.32
N HIS A 21 -7.18 -2.89 15.57
CA HIS A 21 -7.48 -1.53 16.02
C HIS A 21 -8.41 -0.78 15.05
N ILE A 22 -8.17 -0.90 13.74
CA ILE A 22 -9.04 -0.31 12.71
C ILE A 22 -10.46 -0.85 12.80
N GLY A 23 -10.63 -2.15 13.09
CA GLY A 23 -11.93 -2.79 13.25
C GLY A 23 -12.80 -2.14 14.33
N ASP A 24 -12.18 -1.58 15.37
CA ASP A 24 -12.86 -0.91 16.48
C ASP A 24 -13.16 0.58 16.20
N THR A 25 -12.74 1.11 15.04
CA THR A 25 -12.97 2.50 14.67
C THR A 25 -14.32 2.71 13.99
N ARG A 26 -14.91 3.90 14.16
CA ARG A 26 -16.19 4.26 13.53
C ARG A 26 -16.24 4.05 12.01
N ASP A 27 -15.13 4.30 11.31
CA ASP A 27 -15.04 4.19 9.85
C ASP A 27 -14.22 2.94 9.44
N ALA A 28 -14.40 1.82 10.14
CA ALA A 28 -13.61 0.60 10.04
C ALA A 28 -13.43 0.11 8.59
N ILE A 29 -14.52 0.01 7.82
CA ILE A 29 -14.51 -0.48 6.43
C ILE A 29 -13.60 0.40 5.56
N ARG A 30 -13.79 1.71 5.59
CA ARG A 30 -12.96 2.66 4.83
C ARG A 30 -11.50 2.63 5.29
N ASN A 31 -11.25 2.65 6.60
CA ASN A 31 -9.92 2.69 7.19
C ASN A 31 -9.14 1.41 6.85
N ARG A 32 -9.82 0.25 6.82
CA ARG A 32 -9.25 -1.03 6.37
C ARG A 32 -8.78 -0.95 4.92
N VAL A 33 -9.58 -0.41 4.02
CA VAL A 33 -9.19 -0.21 2.61
C VAL A 33 -7.96 0.70 2.51
N MET A 34 -7.96 1.86 3.20
CA MET A 34 -6.81 2.77 3.20
C MET A 34 -5.51 2.08 3.64
N PHE A 35 -5.57 1.30 4.71
CA PHE A 35 -4.42 0.56 5.22
C PHE A 35 -3.96 -0.52 4.25
N LEU A 36 -4.87 -1.33 3.69
CA LEU A 36 -4.54 -2.40 2.76
C LEU A 36 -4.01 -1.88 1.41
N LEU A 37 -4.51 -0.75 0.90
CA LEU A 37 -3.93 -0.07 -0.26
C LEU A 37 -2.46 0.30 -0.04
N SER A 38 -2.08 0.60 1.20
CA SER A 38 -0.69 0.90 1.56
C SER A 38 0.17 -0.35 1.69
N ILE A 39 -0.28 -1.38 2.45
CA ILE A 39 0.59 -2.51 2.82
C ILE A 39 0.54 -3.70 1.85
N ASP A 40 -0.51 -3.83 1.04
CA ASP A 40 -0.65 -4.91 0.06
C ASP A 40 -0.35 -4.41 -1.36
N ALA A 41 -0.96 -3.29 -1.75
CA ALA A 41 -0.77 -2.70 -3.06
C ALA A 41 0.43 -1.74 -3.14
N GLY A 42 1.07 -1.43 -2.01
CA GLY A 42 2.26 -0.60 -1.95
C GLY A 42 2.03 0.84 -2.41
N LEU A 43 0.81 1.36 -2.34
CA LEU A 43 0.47 2.70 -2.80
C LEU A 43 1.03 3.79 -1.87
N ARG A 44 1.42 4.92 -2.46
CA ARG A 44 1.78 6.13 -1.73
C ARG A 44 0.52 6.83 -1.21
N ALA A 45 0.64 7.61 -0.13
CA ALA A 45 -0.49 8.36 0.44
C ALA A 45 -1.26 9.20 -0.61
N LYS A 46 -0.55 9.88 -1.53
CA LYS A 46 -1.16 10.62 -2.62
C LYS A 46 -1.96 9.70 -3.56
N GLU A 47 -1.41 8.55 -3.90
CA GLU A 47 -2.06 7.56 -4.76
C GLU A 47 -3.33 7.04 -4.08
N ILE A 48 -3.26 6.64 -2.79
CA ILE A 48 -4.41 6.16 -2.01
C ILE A 48 -5.53 7.21 -2.00
N ALA A 49 -5.18 8.49 -1.79
CA ALA A 49 -6.15 9.58 -1.78
C ALA A 49 -6.84 9.79 -3.12
N SER A 50 -6.22 9.38 -4.22
CA SER A 50 -6.68 9.64 -5.60
C SER A 50 -7.23 8.39 -6.33
N VAL A 51 -7.20 7.19 -5.72
CA VAL A 51 -7.82 6.00 -6.34
C VAL A 51 -9.32 6.24 -6.50
N GLU A 52 -9.82 6.02 -7.70
CA GLU A 52 -11.25 6.14 -8.07
C GLU A 52 -11.84 4.76 -8.34
N TRP A 53 -13.16 4.63 -8.16
CA TRP A 53 -13.88 3.38 -8.42
C TRP A 53 -13.68 2.86 -9.85
N ARG A 54 -13.65 3.76 -10.86
CA ARG A 54 -13.39 3.37 -12.26
C ARG A 54 -12.01 2.75 -12.49
N MET A 55 -11.08 2.87 -11.53
CA MET A 55 -9.74 2.26 -11.62
C MET A 55 -9.73 0.81 -11.12
N VAL A 56 -10.79 0.36 -10.45
CA VAL A 56 -10.92 -0.97 -9.83
C VAL A 56 -12.16 -1.72 -10.27
N LEU A 57 -13.07 -1.08 -11.01
CA LEU A 57 -14.28 -1.70 -11.56
C LEU A 57 -14.16 -1.90 -13.06
N ASP A 58 -14.79 -2.99 -13.57
CA ASP A 58 -15.03 -3.20 -14.98
C ASP A 58 -16.27 -2.43 -15.48
N ALA A 59 -16.64 -2.62 -16.75
CA ALA A 59 -17.79 -1.95 -17.37
C ALA A 59 -19.13 -2.40 -16.77
N GLU A 60 -19.18 -3.60 -16.21
CA GLU A 60 -20.34 -4.22 -15.56
C GLU A 60 -20.45 -3.82 -14.09
N GLY A 61 -19.44 -3.11 -13.54
CA GLY A 61 -19.40 -2.67 -12.14
C GLY A 61 -18.83 -3.69 -11.17
N ASN A 62 -18.19 -4.77 -11.67
CA ASN A 62 -17.52 -5.76 -10.85
C ASN A 62 -16.09 -5.36 -10.53
N LEU A 63 -15.59 -5.79 -9.36
CA LEU A 63 -14.19 -5.58 -8.98
C LEU A 63 -13.25 -6.39 -9.89
N THR A 64 -12.27 -5.72 -10.46
CA THR A 64 -11.17 -6.32 -11.21
C THR A 64 -10.09 -6.88 -10.28
N ASP A 65 -9.09 -7.58 -10.84
CA ASP A 65 -7.95 -8.12 -10.06
C ASP A 65 -6.80 -7.11 -9.89
N ALA A 66 -6.94 -5.91 -10.48
CA ALA A 66 -5.90 -4.90 -10.46
C ALA A 66 -6.46 -3.48 -10.43
N ILE A 67 -5.71 -2.59 -9.81
CA ILE A 67 -5.95 -1.15 -9.82
C ILE A 67 -5.24 -0.56 -11.04
N ARG A 68 -5.96 0.12 -11.93
CA ARG A 68 -5.40 0.82 -13.10
C ARG A 68 -5.13 2.29 -12.73
N LEU A 69 -3.94 2.53 -12.18
CA LEU A 69 -3.55 3.90 -11.78
C LEU A 69 -3.24 4.76 -12.99
N GLU A 70 -3.84 5.94 -13.04
CA GLU A 70 -3.55 6.95 -14.07
C GLU A 70 -2.30 7.76 -13.73
N ASN A 71 -1.61 8.27 -14.75
CA ASN A 71 -0.42 9.12 -14.58
C ASN A 71 -0.67 10.36 -13.73
N LYS A 72 -1.87 10.95 -13.78
CA LYS A 72 -2.26 12.11 -12.97
C LYS A 72 -2.24 11.86 -11.46
N SER A 73 -2.48 10.61 -11.07
CA SER A 73 -2.54 10.17 -9.67
C SER A 73 -1.16 9.87 -9.08
N ALA A 74 -0.15 9.69 -9.93
CA ALA A 74 1.19 9.29 -9.54
C ALA A 74 2.20 10.44 -9.59
N LYS A 75 3.21 10.41 -8.72
CA LYS A 75 4.33 11.35 -8.80
C LYS A 75 5.23 10.96 -9.98
N GLY A 76 5.45 11.87 -10.94
CA GLY A 76 6.39 11.65 -12.06
C GLY A 76 5.88 10.70 -13.14
N SER A 77 4.59 10.76 -13.51
CA SER A 77 3.99 9.94 -14.59
C SER A 77 4.11 8.42 -14.38
N SER A 78 4.15 7.96 -13.14
CA SER A 78 4.31 6.54 -12.78
C SER A 78 2.98 5.82 -12.53
N GLY A 79 1.97 6.06 -13.37
CA GLY A 79 0.76 5.24 -13.45
C GLY A 79 1.11 3.79 -13.77
N GLY A 80 0.13 2.92 -13.81
CA GLY A 80 0.34 1.52 -14.14
C GLY A 80 -0.65 0.57 -13.47
N VAL A 81 -0.44 -0.71 -13.70
CA VAL A 81 -1.25 -1.77 -13.12
C VAL A 81 -0.69 -2.16 -11.76
N VAL A 82 -1.55 -2.22 -10.75
CA VAL A 82 -1.22 -2.69 -9.40
C VAL A 82 -2.13 -3.84 -9.05
N TYR A 83 -1.58 -5.04 -8.93
CA TYR A 83 -2.34 -6.23 -8.57
C TYR A 83 -2.86 -6.15 -7.15
N MET A 84 -4.06 -6.67 -6.92
CA MET A 84 -4.71 -6.68 -5.61
C MET A 84 -4.55 -8.03 -4.94
N SER A 85 -4.29 -8.02 -3.63
CA SER A 85 -4.42 -9.23 -2.81
C SER A 85 -5.89 -9.55 -2.57
N GLU A 86 -6.21 -10.83 -2.31
CA GLU A 86 -7.59 -11.26 -2.00
C GLU A 86 -8.19 -10.48 -0.82
N ARG A 87 -7.40 -10.20 0.22
CA ARG A 87 -7.90 -9.43 1.37
C ARG A 87 -8.16 -7.96 1.04
N LEU A 88 -7.42 -7.35 0.09
CA LEU A 88 -7.70 -6.00 -0.39
C LEU A 88 -8.96 -6.00 -1.26
N LYS A 89 -9.11 -6.99 -2.15
CA LYS A 89 -10.29 -7.16 -2.98
C LYS A 89 -11.56 -7.35 -2.13
N SER A 90 -11.49 -8.20 -1.10
CA SER A 90 -12.57 -8.37 -0.12
C SER A 90 -12.92 -7.06 0.60
N ALA A 91 -11.92 -6.30 1.07
CA ALA A 91 -12.17 -5.04 1.73
C ALA A 91 -12.78 -3.97 0.80
N LEU A 92 -12.41 -3.98 -0.48
CA LEU A 92 -13.03 -3.12 -1.49
C LEU A 92 -14.47 -3.54 -1.79
N ALA A 93 -14.78 -4.85 -1.79
CA ALA A 93 -16.15 -5.34 -1.93
C ALA A 93 -17.03 -4.89 -0.76
N ASP A 94 -16.52 -5.02 0.48
CA ASP A 94 -17.24 -4.53 1.67
C ASP A 94 -17.52 -3.01 1.57
N LEU A 95 -16.55 -2.24 1.09
CA LEU A 95 -16.71 -0.80 0.93
C LEU A 95 -17.67 -0.44 -0.22
N LEU A 96 -17.61 -1.19 -1.33
CA LEU A 96 -18.51 -1.01 -2.48
C LEU A 96 -19.98 -1.24 -2.07
N ALA A 97 -20.24 -2.26 -1.25
CA ALA A 97 -21.58 -2.60 -0.78
C ALA A 97 -22.27 -1.47 0.03
N VAL A 98 -21.46 -0.61 0.69
CA VAL A 98 -21.97 0.50 1.50
C VAL A 98 -21.72 1.89 0.88
N SER A 99 -21.18 1.94 -0.33
CA SER A 99 -20.79 3.18 -1.01
C SER A 99 -21.52 3.36 -2.33
N LYS A 100 -21.68 4.62 -2.74
CA LYS A 100 -21.98 4.93 -4.14
C LYS A 100 -20.64 4.97 -4.91
N PRO A 101 -20.43 4.14 -5.95
CA PRO A 101 -19.16 4.02 -6.67
C PRO A 101 -18.91 5.21 -7.61
N ILE A 102 -19.00 6.42 -7.10
CA ILE A 102 -18.80 7.66 -7.83
C ILE A 102 -17.54 8.33 -7.30
N SER A 103 -16.59 8.66 -8.20
CA SER A 103 -15.35 9.35 -7.91
C SER A 103 -14.37 8.53 -7.02
N THR A 104 -13.70 9.15 -6.04
CA THR A 104 -12.68 8.50 -5.22
C THR A 104 -13.27 7.43 -4.29
N ILE A 105 -12.51 6.33 -4.12
CA ILE A 105 -12.88 5.19 -3.27
C ILE A 105 -12.96 5.64 -1.81
N VAL A 106 -11.96 6.39 -1.33
CA VAL A 106 -11.89 6.83 0.06
C VAL A 106 -12.29 8.30 0.18
N LYS A 107 -13.25 8.56 1.07
CA LYS A 107 -13.79 9.89 1.34
C LYS A 107 -13.68 10.21 2.83
N THR A 108 -13.56 11.50 3.15
CA THR A 108 -13.63 12.02 4.51
C THR A 108 -15.04 11.83 5.10
N LYS A 109 -15.21 12.09 6.39
CA LYS A 109 -16.53 12.07 7.04
C LYS A 109 -17.54 13.06 6.39
N SER A 110 -17.05 14.14 5.80
CA SER A 110 -17.88 15.11 5.06
C SER A 110 -18.16 14.72 3.61
N GLY A 111 -17.80 13.48 3.19
CA GLY A 111 -18.01 13.00 1.82
C GLY A 111 -17.04 13.55 0.78
N LYS A 112 -16.08 14.39 1.17
CA LYS A 112 -15.06 14.95 0.27
C LYS A 112 -13.89 13.97 0.07
N PRO A 113 -13.19 13.99 -1.08
CA PRO A 113 -11.96 13.26 -1.27
C PRO A 113 -10.90 13.62 -0.22
N PHE A 114 -10.05 12.67 0.15
CA PHE A 114 -8.85 12.98 0.93
C PHE A 114 -7.87 13.77 0.07
N SER A 115 -7.20 14.77 0.68
CA SER A 115 -5.97 15.32 0.11
C SER A 115 -4.78 14.42 0.43
N ALA A 116 -3.68 14.56 -0.33
CA ALA A 116 -2.43 13.85 -0.01
C ALA A 116 -1.94 14.17 1.42
N ALA A 117 -2.09 15.41 1.87
CA ALA A 117 -1.71 15.84 3.22
C ALA A 117 -2.59 15.19 4.29
N SER A 118 -3.92 15.18 4.10
CA SER A 118 -4.84 14.55 5.07
C SER A 118 -4.65 13.04 5.13
N MET A 119 -4.33 12.38 4.00
CA MET A 119 -3.99 10.95 3.98
C MET A 119 -2.67 10.67 4.73
N THR A 120 -1.65 11.49 4.51
CA THR A 120 -0.38 11.38 5.25
C THR A 120 -0.59 11.57 6.76
N ASN A 121 -1.39 12.56 7.15
CA ASN A 121 -1.72 12.83 8.54
C ASN A 121 -2.52 11.67 9.17
N TRP A 122 -3.44 11.06 8.44
CA TRP A 122 -4.18 9.89 8.91
C TRP A 122 -3.25 8.73 9.28
N PHE A 123 -2.27 8.39 8.44
CA PHE A 123 -1.28 7.37 8.75
C PHE A 123 -0.40 7.75 9.95
N TRP A 124 0.00 9.04 10.05
CA TRP A 124 0.79 9.52 11.16
C TRP A 124 0.04 9.36 12.49
N LEU A 125 -1.24 9.78 12.54
CA LEU A 125 -2.10 9.62 13.71
C LEU A 125 -2.26 8.14 14.07
N LEU A 126 -2.58 7.29 13.11
CA LEU A 126 -2.73 5.85 13.31
C LEU A 126 -1.50 5.22 13.98
N TYR A 127 -0.32 5.48 13.45
CA TYR A 127 0.91 4.88 13.99
C TYR A 127 1.34 5.50 15.32
N ARG A 128 1.10 6.79 15.51
CA ARG A 128 1.33 7.47 16.79
C ARG A 128 0.46 6.89 17.90
N ASP A 129 -0.84 6.74 17.63
CA ASP A 129 -1.81 6.25 18.60
C ASP A 129 -1.55 4.78 18.99
N LEU A 130 -0.92 4.01 18.10
CA LEU A 130 -0.46 2.64 18.34
C LEU A 130 0.96 2.54 18.92
N GLY A 131 1.65 3.66 19.16
CA GLY A 131 3.02 3.67 19.68
C GLY A 131 4.07 3.14 18.70
N PHE A 132 3.81 3.18 17.38
CA PHE A 132 4.72 2.65 16.37
C PHE A 132 5.76 3.70 15.95
N GLU A 133 6.75 3.90 16.81
CA GLU A 133 7.84 4.85 16.58
C GLU A 133 8.64 4.55 15.30
N GLY A 134 8.87 5.58 14.50
CA GLY A 134 9.59 5.51 13.23
C GLY A 134 8.72 5.03 12.06
N CYS A 135 7.43 4.74 12.28
CA CYS A 135 6.47 4.50 11.23
C CYS A 135 5.87 5.81 10.68
N SER A 136 5.52 5.81 9.41
CA SER A 136 4.92 6.94 8.69
C SER A 136 4.05 6.45 7.53
N SER A 137 3.48 7.36 6.74
CA SER A 137 2.72 7.03 5.53
C SER A 137 3.50 6.22 4.48
N HIS A 138 4.83 6.14 4.61
CA HIS A 138 5.68 5.30 3.75
C HIS A 138 5.89 3.88 4.28
N SER A 139 5.53 3.60 5.54
CA SER A 139 5.77 2.31 6.19
C SER A 139 5.03 1.16 5.51
N GLY A 140 3.76 1.36 5.13
CA GLY A 140 3.01 0.33 4.43
C GLY A 140 3.61 -0.01 3.07
N ARG A 141 3.94 0.99 2.26
CA ARG A 141 4.62 0.76 0.97
C ARG A 141 5.98 0.07 1.17
N ARG A 142 6.75 0.47 2.19
CA ARG A 142 8.01 -0.20 2.50
C ARG A 142 7.78 -1.67 2.86
N THR A 143 6.75 -1.95 3.66
CA THR A 143 6.34 -3.32 4.00
C THR A 143 6.04 -4.16 2.76
N ALA A 144 5.22 -3.63 1.84
CA ALA A 144 4.88 -4.31 0.58
C ALA A 144 6.13 -4.64 -0.25
N ILE A 145 6.96 -3.64 -0.55
CA ILE A 145 8.13 -3.81 -1.40
C ILE A 145 9.15 -4.77 -0.77
N THR A 146 9.40 -4.67 0.55
CA THR A 146 10.29 -5.60 1.25
C THR A 146 9.76 -7.03 1.20
N LYS A 147 8.44 -7.23 1.35
CA LYS A 147 7.81 -8.55 1.20
C LYS A 147 8.02 -9.08 -0.21
N TRP A 148 7.68 -8.30 -1.24
CA TRP A 148 7.86 -8.70 -2.64
C TRP A 148 9.31 -9.07 -2.95
N ALA A 149 10.27 -8.26 -2.51
CA ALA A 149 11.69 -8.53 -2.71
C ALA A 149 12.16 -9.84 -2.06
N ARG A 150 11.57 -10.24 -0.93
CA ARG A 150 11.90 -11.50 -0.24
C ARG A 150 11.23 -12.73 -0.84
N THR A 151 10.09 -12.56 -1.52
CA THR A 151 9.28 -13.69 -2.00
C THR A 151 9.31 -13.88 -3.51
N ILE A 152 9.76 -12.89 -4.28
CA ILE A 152 9.64 -12.90 -5.74
C ILE A 152 10.38 -14.08 -6.39
N SER A 153 11.52 -14.50 -5.85
CA SER A 153 12.28 -15.65 -6.34
C SER A 153 11.55 -16.98 -6.13
N GLN A 154 10.69 -17.09 -5.13
CA GLN A 154 9.86 -18.27 -4.88
C GLN A 154 8.81 -18.47 -5.99
N HIS A 155 8.54 -17.42 -6.76
CA HIS A 155 7.61 -17.39 -7.91
C HIS A 155 8.36 -17.29 -9.25
N ASN A 156 9.63 -17.69 -9.30
CA ASN A 156 10.49 -17.60 -10.49
C ASN A 156 10.65 -16.18 -11.05
N GLY A 157 10.39 -15.17 -10.23
CA GLY A 157 10.56 -13.76 -10.59
C GLY A 157 11.92 -13.21 -10.16
N SER A 158 12.18 -11.97 -10.56
CA SER A 158 13.43 -11.25 -10.37
C SER A 158 13.23 -9.89 -9.68
N MET A 159 14.31 -9.21 -9.33
CA MET A 159 14.26 -7.85 -8.80
C MET A 159 13.71 -6.83 -9.81
N ARG A 160 13.72 -7.14 -11.12
CA ARG A 160 13.06 -6.31 -12.14
C ARG A 160 11.55 -6.36 -12.01
N ASP A 161 10.99 -7.52 -11.65
CA ASP A 161 9.55 -7.67 -11.42
C ASP A 161 9.14 -6.89 -10.17
N VAL A 162 9.97 -6.91 -9.12
CA VAL A 162 9.77 -6.07 -7.92
C VAL A 162 9.84 -4.57 -8.27
N GLN A 163 10.77 -4.17 -9.15
CA GLN A 163 10.85 -2.80 -9.66
C GLN A 163 9.55 -2.40 -10.37
N ALA A 164 9.03 -3.27 -11.23
CA ALA A 164 7.78 -3.05 -11.97
C ALA A 164 6.59 -2.95 -11.01
N LEU A 165 6.43 -3.90 -10.07
CA LEU A 165 5.39 -3.89 -9.03
C LEU A 165 5.44 -2.60 -8.20
N ALA A 166 6.65 -2.18 -7.81
CA ALA A 166 6.85 -0.95 -7.05
C ALA A 166 6.71 0.32 -7.90
N ARG A 167 6.67 0.20 -9.22
CA ARG A 167 6.67 1.32 -10.17
C ARG A 167 7.82 2.29 -9.89
N HIS A 168 9.02 1.73 -9.70
CA HIS A 168 10.25 2.48 -9.50
C HIS A 168 10.90 2.78 -10.86
N SER A 169 11.34 4.01 -11.05
CA SER A 169 12.03 4.44 -12.26
C SER A 169 13.43 3.81 -12.44
N SER A 170 14.02 3.29 -11.37
CA SER A 170 15.30 2.60 -11.42
C SER A 170 15.35 1.42 -10.46
N LEU A 171 16.19 0.43 -10.81
CA LEU A 171 16.45 -0.74 -9.96
C LEU A 171 17.13 -0.33 -8.65
N GLN A 172 17.98 0.69 -8.68
CA GLN A 172 18.65 1.22 -7.49
C GLN A 172 17.64 1.69 -6.42
N MET A 173 16.48 2.25 -6.82
CA MET A 173 15.43 2.59 -5.87
C MET A 173 14.86 1.35 -5.20
N THR A 174 14.72 0.25 -5.93
CA THR A 174 14.21 -1.03 -5.41
C THR A 174 15.21 -1.70 -4.47
N GLN A 175 16.48 -1.66 -4.81
CA GLN A 175 17.56 -2.24 -3.99
C GLN A 175 17.62 -1.68 -2.56
N ARG A 176 17.18 -0.44 -2.35
CA ARG A 176 17.09 0.17 -1.00
C ARG A 176 16.12 -0.54 -0.05
N TYR A 177 15.28 -1.41 -0.57
CA TYR A 177 14.32 -2.21 0.20
C TYR A 177 14.80 -3.64 0.45
N VAL A 178 15.94 -4.03 -0.15
CA VAL A 178 16.57 -5.33 0.04
C VAL A 178 17.60 -5.20 1.16
N GLU A 179 17.37 -5.90 2.24
CA GLU A 179 18.32 -5.99 3.34
C GLU A 179 19.25 -7.18 3.09
N VAL A 180 20.55 -6.99 3.32
CA VAL A 180 21.54 -8.09 3.28
C VAL A 180 21.26 -9.03 4.45
N SER A 181 21.16 -10.33 4.17
CA SER A 181 20.94 -11.37 5.17
C SER A 181 22.11 -12.35 5.16
N GLU A 182 22.90 -12.37 6.22
CA GLU A 182 24.00 -13.33 6.39
C GLU A 182 23.50 -14.77 6.35
N ASP A 183 22.34 -15.06 6.98
CA ASP A 183 21.75 -16.38 6.97
C ASP A 183 21.34 -16.82 5.56
N ALA A 184 20.82 -15.90 4.74
CA ALA A 184 20.51 -16.23 3.35
C ALA A 184 21.77 -16.51 2.55
N MET A 185 22.84 -15.72 2.72
CA MET A 185 24.12 -15.95 2.07
C MET A 185 24.71 -17.31 2.45
N LYS A 186 24.69 -17.67 3.73
CA LYS A 186 25.19 -18.97 4.19
C LYS A 186 24.42 -20.15 3.57
N ARG A 187 23.09 -20.04 3.44
CA ARG A 187 22.25 -21.10 2.84
C ARG A 187 22.44 -21.25 1.33
N VAL A 188 22.83 -20.21 0.64
CA VAL A 188 23.05 -20.25 -0.82
C VAL A 188 24.39 -20.89 -1.16
N VAL A 189 25.39 -20.77 -0.27
CA VAL A 189 26.75 -21.27 -0.52
C VAL A 189 26.92 -22.73 -0.09
N GLY A 190 26.05 -23.28 0.76
CA GLY A 190 26.18 -24.66 1.13
C GLY A 190 25.71 -25.11 2.40
#